data_72e07850d042788511bd0cc8a607a1a5
#
_entry.id   72e07850d042788511bd0cc8a607a1a5
#
_cell.length_a   1.000
_cell.length_b   1.000
_cell.length_c   1.000
_cell.angle_alpha   90.00
_cell.angle_beta   90.00
_cell.angle_gamma   90.00
#
_symmetry.space_group_name_H-M   'P 1'
#
loop_
_entity.id
_entity.type
_entity.pdbx_description
1 polymer ?
#
loop_
_entity_poly.entity_id
_entity_poly.type
_entity_poly.pdbx_seq_one_letter_code
_entity_poly.pdbx_strand_id
1 'polypeptide(L)'
;MDAAATKPHAGGGPSLVGEGSFACVFHPPPRCFTQEHPLSKRSDADKPLGIGKVFERNGDAIEEWAIIKAIAKLDPKQAYFIYPLSQCTVLESAVRTRPNARGCSLLGHSAPNPSREYIMLKMPTARETSVAYVDSHRKRLTIPELLRGMIPVARGLERLARAKIIHHDLKQDNVMWLSAQEGFRLIDFGLAIPMGNAFDPNKNWTLAANYFLHPPEYRMFHQWGRAPRSAALASMEYEEDRHLLAQIAVLPKRTLLDEITSRYLPADQQHAQWTAFHDALASKPTLADARAFAQRYATRIDTYAFGLLLVALAARLSQATAPEGFYRFVGRMISPDPRVRPSPAAVCKWIVASAAKAPRQAPPPPPSNPRRPRHAKQKRP
;
A
#
# COMPACT_ATOMS: atom_id res chain seq x y z
N MET A 1 -12.76 5.13 -10.28
CA MET A 1 -12.07 6.12 -11.14
C MET A 1 -10.64 5.67 -11.23
N ASP A 2 -10.27 5.16 -12.42
CA ASP A 2 -8.98 4.55 -12.68
C ASP A 2 -7.91 5.62 -12.82
N ALA A 3 -6.99 5.68 -11.84
CA ALA A 3 -5.75 6.41 -12.03
C ALA A 3 -4.87 5.60 -12.98
N ALA A 4 -4.90 5.94 -14.26
CA ALA A 4 -4.02 5.37 -15.27
C ALA A 4 -2.57 5.62 -14.87
N ALA A 5 -1.84 4.55 -14.57
CA ALA A 5 -0.39 4.57 -14.36
C ALA A 5 0.27 5.05 -15.66
N THR A 6 0.63 6.33 -15.71
CA THR A 6 1.38 6.90 -16.83
C THR A 6 2.80 6.33 -16.80
N LYS A 7 3.20 5.68 -17.90
CA LYS A 7 4.58 5.26 -18.15
C LYS A 7 5.51 6.47 -17.99
N PRO A 8 6.70 6.30 -17.37
CA PRO A 8 7.68 7.37 -17.35
C PRO A 8 8.17 7.63 -18.80
N HIS A 9 7.81 8.78 -19.33
CA HIS A 9 8.35 9.26 -20.60
C HIS A 9 9.83 9.59 -20.42
N ALA A 10 10.68 8.93 -21.19
CA ALA A 10 12.06 9.34 -21.41
C ALA A 10 12.05 10.65 -22.22
N GLY A 11 12.14 11.78 -21.55
CA GLY A 11 12.10 13.11 -22.18
C GLY A 11 11.79 14.20 -21.16
N GLY A 12 12.74 14.56 -20.38
CA GLY A 12 13.19 15.85 -19.93
C GLY A 12 12.20 16.88 -19.41
N GLY A 13 11.37 16.67 -18.40
CA GLY A 13 10.72 17.74 -17.65
C GLY A 13 10.02 17.19 -16.40
N PRO A 14 10.01 17.97 -15.30
CA PRO A 14 9.28 17.57 -14.11
C PRO A 14 7.79 17.45 -14.40
N SER A 15 7.20 16.29 -14.12
CA SER A 15 5.78 16.00 -14.40
C SER A 15 5.06 15.52 -13.14
N LEU A 16 3.75 15.80 -13.09
CA LEU A 16 2.84 15.13 -12.16
C LEU A 16 2.87 13.64 -12.49
N VAL A 17 3.30 12.82 -11.53
CA VAL A 17 3.43 11.36 -11.69
C VAL A 17 2.38 10.57 -10.92
N GLY A 18 1.64 11.23 -10.04
CA GLY A 18 0.54 10.63 -9.30
C GLY A 18 -0.26 11.67 -8.54
N GLU A 19 -1.49 11.31 -8.23
CA GLU A 19 -2.39 12.09 -7.41
C GLU A 19 -3.06 11.17 -6.39
N GLY A 20 -3.10 11.59 -5.14
CA GLY A 20 -3.84 10.97 -4.06
C GLY A 20 -4.91 11.91 -3.53
N SER A 21 -5.76 11.42 -2.63
CA SER A 21 -6.86 12.20 -2.04
C SER A 21 -6.40 13.48 -1.34
N PHE A 22 -5.15 13.57 -0.91
CA PHE A 22 -4.63 14.67 -0.07
C PHE A 22 -3.36 15.31 -0.61
N ALA A 23 -2.77 14.76 -1.67
CA ALA A 23 -1.47 15.21 -2.16
C ALA A 23 -1.26 14.92 -3.64
N CYS A 24 -0.42 15.75 -4.27
CA CYS A 24 0.06 15.52 -5.62
C CYS A 24 1.55 15.13 -5.60
N VAL A 25 1.93 14.20 -6.48
CA VAL A 25 3.29 13.65 -6.55
C VAL A 25 3.98 14.10 -7.82
N PHE A 26 5.15 14.71 -7.68
CA PHE A 26 5.95 15.28 -8.78
C PHE A 26 7.31 14.60 -8.89
N HIS A 27 7.76 14.40 -10.13
CA HIS A 27 9.10 13.94 -10.47
C HIS A 27 9.68 14.75 -11.64
N PRO A 28 10.86 15.37 -11.48
CA PRO A 28 11.53 15.68 -10.22
C PRO A 28 10.72 16.63 -9.33
N PRO A 29 11.04 16.74 -8.04
CA PRO A 29 10.29 17.58 -7.09
C PRO A 29 10.35 19.07 -7.49
N PRO A 30 9.31 19.87 -7.18
CA PRO A 30 9.39 21.32 -7.22
C PRO A 30 10.54 21.86 -6.37
N ARG A 31 11.01 23.08 -6.69
CA ARG A 31 12.07 23.73 -5.91
C ARG A 31 11.53 24.16 -4.54
N CYS A 32 12.24 23.82 -3.46
CA CYS A 32 11.95 24.32 -2.13
C CYS A 32 12.08 25.84 -2.06
N PHE A 33 11.14 26.47 -1.37
CA PHE A 33 11.17 27.89 -1.00
C PHE A 33 11.92 28.09 0.32
N THR A 34 11.65 27.23 1.33
CA THR A 34 12.38 27.24 2.58
C THR A 34 13.57 26.28 2.57
N GLN A 35 14.44 26.39 3.60
CA GLN A 35 15.46 25.39 3.84
C GLN A 35 14.82 24.01 4.05
N GLU A 36 15.47 22.97 3.54
CA GLU A 36 15.04 21.59 3.77
C GLU A 36 15.31 21.18 5.22
N HIS A 37 14.31 20.54 5.84
CA HIS A 37 14.42 19.93 7.15
C HIS A 37 14.61 18.44 6.99
N PRO A 38 15.84 17.91 7.10
CA PRO A 38 16.08 16.48 6.96
C PRO A 38 15.51 15.70 8.13
N LEU A 39 15.07 14.46 7.87
CA LEU A 39 14.50 13.56 8.87
C LEU A 39 15.55 13.12 9.91
N SER A 40 16.82 12.96 9.48
CA SER A 40 17.94 12.65 10.35
C SER A 40 19.20 13.45 9.95
N LYS A 41 20.10 13.67 10.92
CA LYS A 41 21.41 14.29 10.65
C LYS A 41 22.40 13.34 9.94
N ARG A 42 22.06 12.06 9.78
CA ARG A 42 22.87 11.07 9.09
C ARG A 42 22.68 11.19 7.59
N SER A 43 23.80 11.13 6.89
CA SER A 43 23.98 11.27 5.46
C SER A 43 23.39 10.13 4.62
N ASP A 44 22.08 9.87 4.73
CA ASP A 44 21.35 9.22 3.63
C ASP A 44 21.17 10.19 2.44
N ALA A 45 21.96 11.27 2.46
CA ALA A 45 22.06 12.32 1.44
C ALA A 45 22.47 11.78 0.06
N ASP A 46 23.01 10.56 -0.01
CA ASP A 46 23.46 9.96 -1.28
C ASP A 46 22.33 9.32 -2.10
N LYS A 47 21.13 9.14 -1.53
CA LYS A 47 19.99 8.67 -2.32
C LYS A 47 19.35 9.86 -3.05
N PRO A 48 19.31 9.86 -4.39
CA PRO A 48 18.67 10.96 -5.12
C PRO A 48 17.20 11.07 -4.72
N LEU A 49 16.84 12.20 -4.10
CA LEU A 49 15.45 12.53 -3.75
C LEU A 49 14.73 12.97 -5.02
N GLY A 50 14.20 11.98 -5.76
CA GLY A 50 13.59 12.22 -7.07
C GLY A 50 12.10 12.54 -7.01
N ILE A 51 11.43 12.33 -5.87
CA ILE A 51 9.97 12.48 -5.72
C ILE A 51 9.65 13.57 -4.70
N GLY A 52 8.70 14.44 -5.04
CA GLY A 52 8.09 15.41 -4.12
C GLY A 52 6.60 15.17 -3.98
N LYS A 53 6.13 14.79 -2.78
CA LYS A 53 4.72 14.69 -2.41
C LYS A 53 4.28 16.04 -1.82
N VAL A 54 3.44 16.77 -2.55
CA VAL A 54 3.00 18.13 -2.23
C VAL A 54 1.63 18.10 -1.62
N PHE A 55 1.45 18.74 -0.47
CA PHE A 55 0.20 18.85 0.29
C PHE A 55 -0.21 20.29 0.46
N GLU A 56 -1.50 20.54 0.64
CA GLU A 56 -1.92 21.78 1.28
C GLU A 56 -1.27 21.93 2.65
N ARG A 57 -1.08 23.16 3.09
CA ARG A 57 -0.55 23.44 4.43
C ARG A 57 -1.65 23.18 5.48
N ASN A 58 -1.91 21.91 5.74
CA ASN A 58 -2.95 21.42 6.64
C ASN A 58 -2.41 20.37 7.62
N GLY A 59 -3.30 19.84 8.47
CA GLY A 59 -2.98 18.82 9.46
C GLY A 59 -2.43 17.51 8.90
N ASP A 60 -2.88 17.11 7.69
CA ASP A 60 -2.55 15.81 7.11
C ASP A 60 -1.06 15.65 6.87
N ALA A 61 -0.40 16.69 6.31
CA ALA A 61 1.05 16.67 6.11
C ALA A 61 1.83 16.58 7.43
N ILE A 62 1.32 17.22 8.49
CA ILE A 62 1.96 17.22 9.82
C ILE A 62 1.80 15.83 10.46
N GLU A 63 0.60 15.24 10.35
CA GLU A 63 0.32 13.90 10.88
C GLU A 63 1.15 12.84 10.13
N GLU A 64 1.19 12.89 8.80
CA GLU A 64 2.02 11.99 8.01
C GLU A 64 3.51 12.12 8.39
N TRP A 65 4.02 13.35 8.54
CA TRP A 65 5.41 13.56 8.94
C TRP A 65 5.72 13.03 10.34
N ALA A 66 4.77 13.10 11.27
CA ALA A 66 4.91 12.53 12.61
C ALA A 66 5.01 10.99 12.59
N ILE A 67 4.17 10.34 11.78
CA ILE A 67 4.23 8.89 11.56
C ILE A 67 5.54 8.48 10.88
N ILE A 68 5.99 9.23 9.87
CA ILE A 68 7.26 8.97 9.16
C ILE A 68 8.44 8.98 10.13
N LYS A 69 8.48 9.89 11.11
CA LYS A 69 9.53 9.90 12.14
C LYS A 69 9.56 8.61 12.96
N ALA A 70 8.40 8.01 13.23
CA ALA A 70 8.32 6.71 13.90
C ALA A 70 8.78 5.57 12.98
N ILE A 71 8.34 5.56 11.71
CA ILE A 71 8.74 4.57 10.71
C ILE A 71 10.25 4.59 10.47
N ALA A 72 10.86 5.75 10.38
CA ALA A 72 12.30 5.89 10.18
C ALA A 72 13.14 5.29 11.32
N LYS A 73 12.63 5.33 12.55
CA LYS A 73 13.28 4.65 13.69
C LYS A 73 13.19 3.13 13.57
N LEU A 74 12.10 2.61 12.98
CA LEU A 74 11.89 1.17 12.78
C LEU A 74 12.73 0.62 11.64
N ASP A 75 12.96 1.40 10.60
CA ASP A 75 13.66 0.98 9.38
C ASP A 75 14.63 2.06 8.87
N PRO A 76 15.67 2.42 9.63
CA PRO A 76 16.57 3.52 9.28
C PRO A 76 17.34 3.31 7.96
N LYS A 77 17.38 2.08 7.44
CA LYS A 77 18.04 1.72 6.18
C LYS A 77 17.08 1.62 5.00
N GLN A 78 15.79 1.89 5.20
CA GLN A 78 14.76 1.68 4.18
C GLN A 78 14.76 0.27 3.56
N ALA A 79 14.99 -0.73 4.41
CA ALA A 79 15.04 -2.13 3.99
C ALA A 79 13.62 -2.71 3.73
N TYR A 80 12.58 -2.08 4.25
CA TYR A 80 11.17 -2.52 4.16
C TYR A 80 10.25 -1.44 3.65
N PHE A 81 10.60 -0.17 3.88
CA PHE A 81 9.77 0.99 3.58
C PHE A 81 10.54 1.99 2.73
N ILE A 82 9.81 2.70 1.86
CA ILE A 82 10.30 3.94 1.25
C ILE A 82 9.45 5.06 1.87
N TYR A 83 10.10 5.98 2.52
CA TYR A 83 9.47 7.11 3.19
C TYR A 83 10.25 8.40 2.93
N PRO A 84 9.61 9.57 3.06
CA PRO A 84 10.26 10.86 2.92
C PRO A 84 11.46 11.02 3.85
N LEU A 85 12.55 11.58 3.30
CA LEU A 85 13.80 11.85 4.02
C LEU A 85 13.96 13.32 4.38
N SER A 86 13.22 14.23 3.73
CA SER A 86 13.19 15.64 4.08
C SER A 86 11.83 16.29 3.83
N GLN A 87 11.63 17.42 4.47
CA GLN A 87 10.45 18.28 4.34
C GLN A 87 10.90 19.69 4.02
N CYS A 88 10.14 20.41 3.17
CA CYS A 88 10.30 21.84 2.94
C CYS A 88 8.95 22.46 2.55
N THR A 89 8.92 23.80 2.49
CA THR A 89 7.81 24.55 1.89
C THR A 89 8.11 24.82 0.41
N VAL A 90 7.08 24.75 -0.44
CA VAL A 90 7.13 25.14 -1.85
C VAL A 90 6.04 26.17 -2.14
N LEU A 91 6.31 27.08 -3.07
CA LEU A 91 5.31 28.05 -3.51
C LEU A 91 4.45 27.47 -4.65
N GLU A 92 3.19 27.90 -4.73
CA GLU A 92 2.28 27.51 -5.80
C GLU A 92 2.87 27.82 -7.19
N SER A 93 3.57 28.95 -7.35
CA SER A 93 4.27 29.31 -8.57
C SER A 93 5.27 28.22 -9.01
N ALA A 94 6.04 27.66 -8.08
CA ALA A 94 6.99 26.59 -8.38
C ALA A 94 6.31 25.25 -8.72
N VAL A 95 5.13 24.98 -8.16
CA VAL A 95 4.34 23.78 -8.47
C VAL A 95 3.68 23.92 -9.83
N ARG A 96 3.04 25.06 -10.14
CA ARG A 96 2.33 25.33 -11.40
C ARG A 96 3.25 25.35 -12.64
N THR A 97 4.54 25.62 -12.47
CA THR A 97 5.50 25.57 -13.60
C THR A 97 5.80 24.15 -14.06
N ARG A 98 5.29 23.13 -13.35
CA ARG A 98 5.54 21.74 -13.69
C ARG A 98 4.61 21.25 -14.80
N PRO A 99 5.11 20.52 -15.80
CA PRO A 99 4.28 19.88 -16.81
C PRO A 99 3.16 19.06 -16.13
N ASN A 100 1.96 19.16 -16.71
CA ASN A 100 0.75 18.48 -16.20
C ASN A 100 0.32 18.88 -14.77
N ALA A 101 0.90 19.93 -14.16
CA ALA A 101 0.49 20.41 -12.84
C ALA A 101 -1.02 20.75 -12.77
N ARG A 102 -1.65 21.10 -13.90
CA ARG A 102 -3.09 21.33 -14.00
C ARG A 102 -3.95 20.13 -13.63
N GLY A 103 -3.39 18.92 -13.72
CA GLY A 103 -4.05 17.68 -13.27
C GLY A 103 -4.04 17.50 -11.77
N CYS A 104 -3.33 18.33 -11.01
CA CYS A 104 -3.31 18.29 -9.56
C CYS A 104 -4.54 19.00 -8.99
N SER A 105 -5.43 18.28 -8.32
CA SER A 105 -6.67 18.82 -7.73
C SER A 105 -6.39 19.93 -6.73
N LEU A 106 -5.31 19.85 -5.95
CA LEU A 106 -4.92 20.90 -5.00
C LEU A 106 -4.79 22.28 -5.65
N LEU A 107 -4.42 22.34 -6.93
CA LEU A 107 -4.26 23.58 -7.67
C LEU A 107 -5.57 24.09 -8.29
N GLY A 108 -6.62 23.25 -8.29
CA GLY A 108 -7.93 23.55 -8.88
C GLY A 108 -8.94 24.16 -7.90
N HIS A 109 -8.74 23.96 -6.60
CA HIS A 109 -9.74 24.33 -5.58
C HIS A 109 -9.86 25.82 -5.29
N SER A 110 -8.94 26.63 -5.75
CA SER A 110 -8.95 28.08 -5.48
C SER A 110 -8.27 28.89 -6.58
N ALA A 111 -8.59 30.18 -6.64
CA ALA A 111 -7.93 31.11 -7.57
C ALA A 111 -6.39 31.04 -7.44
N PRO A 112 -5.65 31.11 -8.55
CA PRO A 112 -4.19 31.08 -8.53
C PRO A 112 -3.61 32.15 -7.60
N ASN A 113 -2.75 31.70 -6.69
CA ASN A 113 -1.99 32.58 -5.81
C ASN A 113 -0.51 32.14 -5.83
N PRO A 114 0.37 32.84 -6.58
CA PRO A 114 1.76 32.45 -6.75
C PRO A 114 2.55 32.37 -5.43
N SER A 115 2.10 33.09 -4.40
CA SER A 115 2.72 33.11 -3.06
C SER A 115 2.11 32.12 -2.08
N ARG A 116 1.09 31.33 -2.49
CA ARG A 116 0.54 30.30 -1.61
C ARG A 116 1.56 29.24 -1.32
N GLU A 117 1.66 28.88 -0.06
CA GLU A 117 2.61 27.88 0.45
C GLU A 117 1.96 26.49 0.55
N TYR A 118 2.72 25.49 0.11
CA TYR A 118 2.42 24.07 0.24
C TYR A 118 3.54 23.40 1.03
N ILE A 119 3.24 22.31 1.72
CA ILE A 119 4.25 21.44 2.33
C ILE A 119 4.66 20.37 1.31
N MET A 120 5.95 20.16 1.14
CA MET A 120 6.47 19.09 0.31
C MET A 120 7.32 18.12 1.13
N LEU A 121 7.00 16.84 1.00
CA LEU A 121 7.79 15.74 1.51
C LEU A 121 8.61 15.15 0.35
N LYS A 122 9.95 15.09 0.50
CA LYS A 122 10.86 14.58 -0.52
C LYS A 122 11.29 13.16 -0.17
N MET A 123 11.20 12.25 -1.14
CA MET A 123 11.51 10.84 -0.95
C MET A 123 12.34 10.26 -2.11
N PRO A 124 13.04 9.13 -1.89
CA PRO A 124 13.73 8.41 -2.94
C PRO A 124 12.76 7.94 -4.04
N THR A 125 13.27 7.82 -5.25
CA THR A 125 12.53 7.24 -6.37
C THR A 125 12.47 5.73 -6.23
N ALA A 126 11.29 5.14 -6.43
CA ALA A 126 11.15 3.71 -6.68
C ALA A 126 11.13 3.46 -8.19
N ARG A 127 11.32 2.20 -8.60
CA ARG A 127 11.41 1.87 -10.02
C ARG A 127 10.04 1.80 -10.68
N GLU A 128 9.13 1.00 -10.12
CA GLU A 128 7.80 0.78 -10.65
C GLU A 128 6.84 0.25 -9.59
N THR A 129 5.53 0.36 -9.83
CA THR A 129 4.51 -0.22 -8.93
C THR A 129 4.53 -1.75 -9.00
N SER A 130 3.98 -2.40 -7.97
CA SER A 130 3.86 -3.87 -7.95
C SER A 130 3.07 -4.40 -9.14
N VAL A 131 2.04 -3.68 -9.57
CA VAL A 131 1.24 -4.02 -10.77
C VAL A 131 2.07 -3.95 -12.03
N ALA A 132 2.76 -2.83 -12.26
CA ALA A 132 3.57 -2.64 -13.45
C ALA A 132 4.65 -3.73 -13.56
N TYR A 133 5.31 -4.06 -12.43
CA TYR A 133 6.28 -5.14 -12.37
C TYR A 133 5.65 -6.49 -12.72
N VAL A 134 4.54 -6.85 -12.09
CA VAL A 134 3.88 -8.14 -12.32
C VAL A 134 3.38 -8.24 -13.76
N ASP A 135 2.77 -7.20 -14.32
CA ASP A 135 2.25 -7.19 -15.70
C ASP A 135 3.39 -7.33 -16.74
N SER A 136 4.53 -6.67 -16.51
CA SER A 136 5.69 -6.77 -17.41
C SER A 136 6.37 -8.15 -17.35
N HIS A 137 6.25 -8.87 -16.23
CA HIS A 137 6.87 -10.18 -15.99
C HIS A 137 5.87 -11.33 -15.95
N ARG A 138 4.58 -11.12 -16.20
CA ARG A 138 3.47 -12.08 -16.00
C ARG A 138 3.65 -13.45 -16.66
N LYS A 139 4.40 -13.54 -17.77
CA LYS A 139 4.67 -14.80 -18.49
C LYS A 139 5.76 -15.67 -17.86
N ARG A 140 6.60 -15.09 -17.01
CA ARG A 140 7.78 -15.73 -16.41
C ARG A 140 7.71 -15.81 -14.89
N LEU A 141 7.02 -14.85 -14.27
CA LEU A 141 6.93 -14.77 -12.82
C LEU A 141 6.00 -15.86 -12.29
N THR A 142 6.49 -16.62 -11.34
CA THR A 142 5.73 -17.64 -10.60
C THR A 142 5.27 -17.11 -9.25
N ILE A 143 4.27 -17.75 -8.62
CA ILE A 143 3.82 -17.37 -7.27
C ILE A 143 4.95 -17.47 -6.24
N PRO A 144 5.79 -18.50 -6.18
CA PRO A 144 6.92 -18.52 -5.25
C PRO A 144 7.92 -17.39 -5.46
N GLU A 145 8.14 -16.94 -6.69
CA GLU A 145 9.01 -15.80 -6.98
C GLU A 145 8.36 -14.46 -6.58
N LEU A 146 7.06 -14.30 -6.84
CA LEU A 146 6.28 -13.18 -6.32
C LEU A 146 6.39 -13.11 -4.80
N LEU A 147 6.17 -14.23 -4.09
CA LEU A 147 6.31 -14.30 -2.64
C LEU A 147 7.73 -13.96 -2.17
N ARG A 148 8.75 -14.37 -2.93
CA ARG A 148 10.15 -13.98 -2.63
C ARG A 148 10.33 -12.47 -2.70
N GLY A 149 9.81 -11.83 -3.73
CA GLY A 149 9.81 -10.36 -3.86
C GLY A 149 9.06 -9.68 -2.72
N MET A 150 8.03 -10.32 -2.15
CA MET A 150 7.21 -9.79 -1.06
C MET A 150 7.79 -10.01 0.34
N ILE A 151 8.92 -10.70 0.50
CA ILE A 151 9.55 -10.88 1.82
C ILE A 151 9.77 -9.57 2.56
N PRO A 152 10.32 -8.50 1.94
CA PRO A 152 10.51 -7.23 2.64
C PRO A 152 9.20 -6.60 3.11
N VAL A 153 8.13 -6.67 2.30
CA VAL A 153 6.80 -6.19 2.67
C VAL A 153 6.28 -6.93 3.90
N ALA A 154 6.35 -8.27 3.90
CA ALA A 154 5.91 -9.10 5.03
C ALA A 154 6.71 -8.79 6.32
N ARG A 155 8.02 -8.60 6.20
CA ARG A 155 8.88 -8.18 7.34
C ARG A 155 8.55 -6.76 7.81
N GLY A 156 8.23 -5.87 6.89
CA GLY A 156 7.77 -4.52 7.20
C GLY A 156 6.49 -4.55 8.03
N LEU A 157 5.47 -5.31 7.61
CA LEU A 157 4.21 -5.47 8.34
C LEU A 157 4.42 -6.09 9.73
N GLU A 158 5.32 -7.07 9.85
CA GLU A 158 5.69 -7.62 11.16
C GLU A 158 6.31 -6.55 12.08
N ARG A 159 7.18 -5.68 11.54
CA ARG A 159 7.81 -4.58 12.32
C ARG A 159 6.79 -3.54 12.74
N LEU A 160 5.90 -3.13 11.83
CA LEU A 160 4.80 -2.21 12.14
C LEU A 160 3.92 -2.77 13.24
N ALA A 161 3.52 -4.04 13.15
CA ALA A 161 2.70 -4.70 14.16
C ALA A 161 3.38 -4.73 15.54
N ARG A 162 4.69 -5.01 15.61
CA ARG A 162 5.46 -4.94 16.86
C ARG A 162 5.53 -3.53 17.44
N ALA A 163 5.59 -2.52 16.60
CA ALA A 163 5.55 -1.12 16.99
C ALA A 163 4.13 -0.61 17.28
N LYS A 164 3.10 -1.48 17.17
CA LYS A 164 1.68 -1.14 17.32
C LYS A 164 1.23 -0.05 16.36
N ILE A 165 1.71 -0.10 15.12
CA ILE A 165 1.31 0.75 14.01
C ILE A 165 0.61 -0.13 12.97
N ILE A 166 -0.46 0.37 12.38
CA ILE A 166 -1.18 -0.23 11.26
C ILE A 166 -0.92 0.66 10.06
N HIS A 167 -0.56 0.05 8.91
CA HIS A 167 -0.37 0.79 7.65
C HIS A 167 -1.69 1.34 7.11
N HIS A 168 -2.73 0.51 7.16
CA HIS A 168 -4.13 0.88 6.90
C HIS A 168 -4.49 1.20 5.44
N ASP A 169 -3.51 1.36 4.55
CA ASP A 169 -3.72 1.58 3.10
C ASP A 169 -2.84 0.65 2.26
N LEU A 170 -2.84 -0.64 2.60
CA LEU A 170 -2.02 -1.63 1.91
C LEU A 170 -2.71 -2.09 0.61
N LYS A 171 -2.37 -1.43 -0.49
CA LYS A 171 -2.85 -1.73 -1.85
C LYS A 171 -1.69 -1.86 -2.84
N GLN A 172 -2.01 -2.31 -4.04
CA GLN A 172 -1.03 -2.56 -5.09
C GLN A 172 -0.24 -1.31 -5.49
N ASP A 173 -0.84 -0.12 -5.41
CA ASP A 173 -0.19 1.15 -5.74
C ASP A 173 0.78 1.61 -4.64
N ASN A 174 0.58 1.13 -3.40
CA ASN A 174 1.43 1.43 -2.26
C ASN A 174 2.53 0.39 -2.03
N VAL A 175 2.78 -0.47 -3.03
CA VAL A 175 3.87 -1.45 -3.04
C VAL A 175 4.71 -1.26 -4.28
N MET A 176 5.97 -0.89 -4.09
CA MET A 176 6.90 -0.52 -5.15
C MET A 176 8.01 -1.56 -5.30
N TRP A 177 8.34 -1.89 -6.55
CA TRP A 177 9.49 -2.71 -6.89
C TRP A 177 10.76 -1.87 -6.99
N LEU A 178 11.86 -2.35 -6.42
CA LEU A 178 13.17 -1.71 -6.51
C LEU A 178 14.11 -2.49 -7.44
N SER A 179 14.44 -3.70 -7.07
CA SER A 179 15.36 -4.57 -7.81
C SER A 179 15.17 -6.04 -7.43
N ALA A 180 15.79 -6.94 -8.17
CA ALA A 180 15.76 -8.39 -7.85
C ALA A 180 16.40 -8.70 -6.49
N GLN A 181 17.37 -7.91 -6.05
CA GLN A 181 18.05 -8.07 -4.77
C GLN A 181 17.25 -7.49 -3.61
N GLU A 182 16.55 -6.39 -3.85
CA GLU A 182 15.84 -5.65 -2.81
C GLU A 182 14.37 -6.06 -2.67
N GLY A 183 13.72 -6.50 -3.76
CA GLY A 183 12.30 -6.86 -3.78
C GLY A 183 11.36 -5.66 -3.71
N PHE A 184 10.17 -5.91 -3.18
CA PHE A 184 9.14 -4.86 -3.00
C PHE A 184 9.31 -4.12 -1.66
N ARG A 185 8.84 -2.87 -1.64
CA ARG A 185 8.79 -1.99 -0.46
C ARG A 185 7.42 -1.38 -0.31
N LEU A 186 7.01 -1.14 0.93
CA LEU A 186 5.84 -0.33 1.25
C LEU A 186 6.15 1.16 1.14
N ILE A 187 5.17 1.91 0.63
CA ILE A 187 5.16 3.37 0.57
C ILE A 187 3.84 3.91 1.13
N ASP A 188 3.77 5.21 1.31
CA ASP A 188 2.58 5.98 1.66
C ASP A 188 1.97 5.63 3.03
N PHE A 189 2.42 6.35 4.03
CA PHE A 189 1.98 6.22 5.43
C PHE A 189 0.93 7.26 5.82
N GLY A 190 0.30 7.94 4.83
CA GLY A 190 -0.68 8.99 5.09
C GLY A 190 -1.93 8.52 5.85
N LEU A 191 -2.27 7.22 5.74
CA LEU A 191 -3.37 6.62 6.50
C LEU A 191 -2.88 5.73 7.66
N ALA A 192 -1.57 5.67 7.91
CA ALA A 192 -1.03 4.83 8.97
C ALA A 192 -1.40 5.37 10.37
N ILE A 193 -1.78 4.48 11.26
CA ILE A 193 -2.30 4.83 12.59
C ILE A 193 -1.70 3.99 13.71
N PRO A 194 -1.58 4.56 14.91
CA PRO A 194 -1.36 3.77 16.12
C PRO A 194 -2.52 2.81 16.36
N MET A 195 -2.22 1.57 16.74
CA MET A 195 -3.22 0.51 16.97
C MET A 195 -4.33 0.90 17.95
N GLY A 196 -4.00 1.69 18.98
CA GLY A 196 -4.96 2.20 19.97
C GLY A 196 -6.06 3.09 19.36
N ASN A 197 -5.80 3.68 18.19
CA ASN A 197 -6.73 4.58 17.49
C ASN A 197 -7.45 3.89 16.33
N ALA A 198 -7.21 2.61 16.07
CA ALA A 198 -7.74 1.88 14.90
C ALA A 198 -9.27 1.90 14.80
N PHE A 199 -9.96 1.99 15.92
CA PHE A 199 -11.43 2.00 15.99
C PHE A 199 -11.96 3.25 16.72
N ASP A 200 -11.22 4.36 16.67
CA ASP A 200 -11.66 5.62 17.27
C ASP A 200 -12.71 6.29 16.34
N PRO A 201 -13.97 6.45 16.81
CA PRO A 201 -15.03 7.05 16.00
C PRO A 201 -14.83 8.56 15.79
N ASN A 202 -13.98 9.21 16.59
CA ASN A 202 -13.72 10.64 16.47
C ASN A 202 -12.65 10.94 15.40
N LYS A 203 -11.92 9.94 14.97
CA LYS A 203 -11.06 10.04 13.80
C LYS A 203 -11.92 10.03 12.55
N ASN A 204 -11.79 11.06 11.72
CA ASN A 204 -12.57 11.22 10.47
C ASN A 204 -12.18 10.18 9.41
N TRP A 205 -12.53 8.91 9.65
CA TRP A 205 -12.37 7.82 8.70
C TRP A 205 -13.49 7.83 7.65
N THR A 206 -13.77 9.00 7.08
CA THR A 206 -14.82 9.19 6.06
C THR A 206 -14.62 8.34 4.81
N LEU A 207 -13.41 7.86 4.57
CA LEU A 207 -13.08 6.90 3.51
C LEU A 207 -13.42 5.45 3.88
N ALA A 208 -13.67 5.17 5.16
CA ALA A 208 -13.60 3.83 5.68
C ALA A 208 -14.80 2.94 5.36
N ALA A 209 -16.01 3.50 5.28
CA ALA A 209 -17.23 2.68 5.20
C ALA A 209 -17.30 1.84 3.90
N ASN A 210 -16.71 2.34 2.79
CA ASN A 210 -16.75 1.69 1.49
C ASN A 210 -15.36 1.36 0.92
N TYR A 211 -14.30 1.45 1.74
CA TYR A 211 -12.97 1.18 1.24
C TYR A 211 -12.71 -0.33 1.26
N PHE A 212 -12.58 -0.91 0.08
CA PHE A 212 -12.50 -2.36 -0.15
C PHE A 212 -11.35 -3.08 0.56
N LEU A 213 -10.31 -2.36 1.00
CA LEU A 213 -9.17 -2.93 1.72
C LEU A 213 -9.42 -3.07 3.22
N HIS A 214 -10.49 -2.43 3.73
CA HIS A 214 -10.82 -2.53 5.14
C HIS A 214 -11.64 -3.79 5.40
N PRO A 215 -11.23 -4.59 6.38
CA PRO A 215 -11.97 -5.78 6.72
C PRO A 215 -13.33 -5.47 7.35
N PRO A 216 -14.26 -6.43 7.37
CA PRO A 216 -15.64 -6.24 7.83
C PRO A 216 -15.77 -5.61 9.21
N GLU A 217 -14.92 -6.01 10.16
CA GLU A 217 -14.96 -5.45 11.52
C GLU A 217 -14.71 -3.95 11.59
N TYR A 218 -14.02 -3.40 10.59
CA TYR A 218 -13.72 -1.98 10.54
C TYR A 218 -14.98 -1.15 10.31
N ARG A 219 -15.86 -1.62 9.42
CA ARG A 219 -17.15 -0.99 9.14
C ARG A 219 -18.07 -1.01 10.36
N MET A 220 -18.06 -2.12 11.11
CA MET A 220 -18.82 -2.23 12.34
C MET A 220 -18.57 -1.05 13.28
N PHE A 221 -17.28 -0.78 13.55
CA PHE A 221 -16.90 0.25 14.51
C PHE A 221 -17.17 1.66 13.99
N HIS A 222 -17.14 1.87 12.67
CA HIS A 222 -17.52 3.13 12.07
C HIS A 222 -19.02 3.42 12.25
N GLN A 223 -19.87 2.41 12.04
CA GLN A 223 -21.32 2.54 12.26
C GLN A 223 -21.67 2.71 13.74
N TRP A 224 -20.98 2.01 14.64
CA TRP A 224 -21.21 2.11 16.08
C TRP A 224 -20.89 3.49 16.68
N GLY A 225 -20.06 4.27 16.02
CA GLY A 225 -19.82 5.65 16.43
C GLY A 225 -20.98 6.60 16.14
N ARG A 226 -21.92 6.17 15.27
CA ARG A 226 -23.03 7.02 14.76
C ARG A 226 -24.43 6.55 15.14
N ALA A 227 -24.59 5.33 15.61
CA ALA A 227 -25.90 4.75 15.94
C ALA A 227 -25.89 4.03 17.28
N PRO A 228 -27.06 3.85 17.93
CA PRO A 228 -27.19 2.97 19.09
C PRO A 228 -26.68 1.57 18.78
N ARG A 229 -26.04 0.92 19.74
CA ARG A 229 -25.39 -0.40 19.58
C ARG A 229 -26.32 -1.46 18.95
N SER A 230 -27.59 -1.50 19.38
CA SER A 230 -28.59 -2.44 18.86
C SER A 230 -28.89 -2.22 17.38
N ALA A 231 -29.01 -0.96 16.94
CA ALA A 231 -29.26 -0.62 15.54
C ALA A 231 -28.02 -0.90 14.67
N ALA A 232 -26.82 -0.62 15.18
CA ALA A 232 -25.58 -0.90 14.48
C ALA A 232 -25.33 -2.40 14.31
N LEU A 233 -25.66 -3.21 15.30
CA LEU A 233 -25.59 -4.68 15.21
C LEU A 233 -26.63 -5.26 14.26
N ALA A 234 -27.85 -4.71 14.23
CA ALA A 234 -28.93 -5.18 13.35
C ALA A 234 -28.72 -4.79 11.87
N SER A 235 -28.01 -3.70 11.59
CA SER A 235 -27.77 -3.23 10.22
C SER A 235 -26.60 -3.94 9.53
N MET A 236 -25.97 -4.90 10.18
CA MET A 236 -24.76 -5.56 9.69
C MET A 236 -25.10 -6.85 8.96
N GLU A 237 -25.83 -6.72 7.87
CA GLU A 237 -26.02 -7.84 6.97
C GLU A 237 -24.71 -8.14 6.21
N TYR A 238 -24.26 -9.38 6.35
CA TYR A 238 -23.08 -9.93 5.69
C TYR A 238 -23.12 -9.82 4.15
N GLU A 239 -24.30 -9.61 3.57
CA GLU A 239 -24.50 -9.56 2.14
C GLU A 239 -23.81 -8.36 1.45
N GLU A 240 -23.65 -7.22 2.13
CA GLU A 240 -22.90 -6.08 1.56
C GLU A 240 -21.39 -6.38 1.40
N ASP A 241 -20.85 -7.27 2.23
CA ASP A 241 -19.44 -7.65 2.14
C ASP A 241 -19.13 -8.59 0.97
N ARG A 242 -20.13 -9.35 0.47
CA ARG A 242 -20.02 -10.08 -0.80
C ARG A 242 -19.77 -9.16 -1.99
N HIS A 243 -20.32 -7.94 -1.98
CA HIS A 243 -20.08 -6.94 -3.00
C HIS A 243 -18.63 -6.43 -3.00
N LEU A 244 -17.93 -6.45 -1.89
CA LEU A 244 -16.53 -6.01 -1.83
C LEU A 244 -15.54 -7.02 -2.38
N LEU A 245 -15.73 -8.30 -2.06
CA LEU A 245 -14.98 -9.35 -2.72
C LEU A 245 -15.31 -9.38 -4.23
N ALA A 246 -16.55 -9.04 -4.62
CA ALA A 246 -16.95 -8.88 -6.00
C ALA A 246 -16.35 -7.61 -6.68
N GLN A 247 -16.11 -6.53 -5.96
CA GLN A 247 -15.44 -5.33 -6.51
C GLN A 247 -13.94 -5.55 -6.73
N ILE A 248 -13.30 -6.40 -5.92
CA ILE A 248 -11.96 -6.91 -6.21
C ILE A 248 -11.98 -7.79 -7.46
N ALA A 249 -13.12 -8.33 -7.84
CA ALA A 249 -13.36 -9.12 -9.05
C ALA A 249 -13.35 -8.33 -10.38
N VAL A 250 -13.08 -7.03 -10.38
CA VAL A 250 -12.59 -6.29 -11.58
C VAL A 250 -11.19 -6.81 -11.99
N LEU A 251 -10.62 -7.72 -11.23
CA LEU A 251 -9.39 -8.42 -11.58
C LEU A 251 -9.61 -9.34 -12.79
N PRO A 252 -8.67 -9.35 -13.74
CA PRO A 252 -8.81 -10.02 -15.04
C PRO A 252 -8.96 -11.55 -14.99
N LYS A 253 -8.95 -12.17 -13.81
CA LYS A 253 -9.21 -13.60 -13.61
C LYS A 253 -9.96 -13.81 -12.28
N ARG A 254 -11.28 -13.84 -12.35
CA ARG A 254 -12.16 -14.25 -11.24
C ARG A 254 -11.77 -15.61 -10.63
N THR A 255 -11.21 -16.49 -11.46
CA THR A 255 -10.91 -17.88 -11.12
C THR A 255 -10.09 -18.09 -9.86
N LEU A 256 -9.12 -17.21 -9.55
CA LEU A 256 -8.26 -17.39 -8.37
C LEU A 256 -9.00 -17.05 -7.07
N LEU A 257 -9.75 -15.95 -7.04
CA LEU A 257 -10.54 -15.58 -5.87
C LEU A 257 -11.72 -16.56 -5.68
N ASP A 258 -12.38 -16.93 -6.78
CA ASP A 258 -13.48 -17.92 -6.76
C ASP A 258 -12.97 -19.28 -6.25
N GLU A 259 -11.75 -19.68 -6.59
CA GLU A 259 -11.14 -20.91 -6.09
C GLU A 259 -10.82 -20.82 -4.59
N ILE A 260 -10.30 -19.67 -4.12
CA ILE A 260 -10.06 -19.43 -2.69
C ILE A 260 -11.39 -19.46 -1.93
N THR A 261 -12.40 -18.75 -2.42
CA THR A 261 -13.68 -18.62 -1.71
C THR A 261 -14.51 -19.91 -1.78
N SER A 262 -14.46 -20.67 -2.87
CA SER A 262 -15.21 -21.91 -2.98
C SER A 262 -14.62 -23.07 -2.18
N ARG A 263 -13.28 -23.19 -2.13
CA ARG A 263 -12.61 -24.35 -1.51
C ARG A 263 -12.09 -24.10 -0.10
N TYR A 264 -11.61 -22.89 0.19
CA TYR A 264 -10.88 -22.60 1.43
C TYR A 264 -11.56 -21.58 2.32
N LEU A 265 -12.52 -20.86 1.80
CA LEU A 265 -13.35 -19.92 2.54
C LEU A 265 -14.74 -19.84 1.90
N PRO A 266 -15.52 -20.97 1.86
CA PRO A 266 -16.84 -20.98 1.25
C PRO A 266 -17.80 -20.04 1.99
N ALA A 267 -18.89 -19.64 1.32
CA ALA A 267 -19.78 -18.58 1.81
C ALA A 267 -20.40 -18.90 3.17
N ASP A 268 -20.77 -20.14 3.39
CA ASP A 268 -21.29 -20.64 4.68
C ASP A 268 -20.24 -20.52 5.79
N GLN A 269 -19.00 -20.86 5.52
CA GLN A 269 -17.88 -20.70 6.46
C GLN A 269 -17.59 -19.22 6.73
N GLN A 270 -17.63 -18.37 5.69
CA GLN A 270 -17.48 -16.91 5.85
C GLN A 270 -18.58 -16.38 6.78
N HIS A 271 -19.82 -16.76 6.53
CA HIS A 271 -20.96 -16.36 7.35
C HIS A 271 -20.82 -16.85 8.79
N ALA A 272 -20.46 -18.12 8.99
CA ALA A 272 -20.25 -18.67 10.32
C ALA A 272 -19.12 -17.96 11.09
N GLN A 273 -18.01 -17.66 10.43
CA GLN A 273 -16.90 -16.92 11.03
C GLN A 273 -17.30 -15.48 11.40
N TRP A 274 -18.05 -14.82 10.52
CA TRP A 274 -18.57 -13.49 10.79
C TRP A 274 -19.52 -13.47 11.98
N THR A 275 -20.50 -14.35 11.98
CA THR A 275 -21.47 -14.49 13.07
C THR A 275 -20.77 -14.76 14.40
N ALA A 276 -19.80 -15.69 14.43
CA ALA A 276 -19.05 -16.00 15.64
C ALA A 276 -18.24 -14.80 16.17
N PHE A 277 -17.71 -13.95 15.28
CA PHE A 277 -17.04 -12.72 15.69
C PHE A 277 -18.03 -11.66 16.17
N HIS A 278 -19.13 -11.48 15.44
CA HIS A 278 -20.21 -10.59 15.78
C HIS A 278 -20.78 -10.91 17.18
N ASP A 279 -21.08 -12.16 17.45
CA ASP A 279 -21.62 -12.61 18.75
C ASP A 279 -20.62 -12.38 19.89
N ALA A 280 -19.33 -12.61 19.61
CA ALA A 280 -18.28 -12.35 20.57
C ALA A 280 -18.16 -10.84 20.90
N LEU A 281 -18.45 -9.95 19.96
CA LEU A 281 -18.53 -8.51 20.19
C LEU A 281 -19.83 -8.12 20.91
N ALA A 282 -20.96 -8.68 20.48
CA ALA A 282 -22.26 -8.43 21.07
C ALA A 282 -22.34 -8.85 22.54
N SER A 283 -21.60 -9.89 22.92
CA SER A 283 -21.50 -10.35 24.31
C SER A 283 -20.76 -9.38 25.24
N LYS A 284 -20.05 -8.35 24.71
CA LYS A 284 -19.32 -7.39 25.54
C LYS A 284 -20.29 -6.43 26.23
N PRO A 285 -20.10 -6.15 27.55
CA PRO A 285 -21.04 -5.36 28.33
C PRO A 285 -21.14 -3.91 27.83
N THR A 286 -20.03 -3.32 27.40
CA THR A 286 -19.99 -1.94 26.93
C THR A 286 -19.35 -1.82 25.54
N LEU A 287 -19.58 -0.70 24.88
CA LEU A 287 -18.90 -0.37 23.60
C LEU A 287 -17.38 -0.27 23.80
N ALA A 288 -16.92 0.22 24.94
CA ALA A 288 -15.51 0.29 25.29
C ALA A 288 -14.88 -1.11 25.37
N ASP A 289 -15.56 -2.08 25.98
CA ASP A 289 -15.11 -3.47 26.04
C ASP A 289 -15.06 -4.12 24.67
N ALA A 290 -16.05 -3.86 23.81
CA ALA A 290 -16.09 -4.34 22.44
C ALA A 290 -14.91 -3.77 21.62
N ARG A 291 -14.64 -2.47 21.74
CA ARG A 291 -13.47 -1.84 21.11
C ARG A 291 -12.16 -2.41 21.62
N ALA A 292 -11.98 -2.55 22.92
CA ALA A 292 -10.79 -3.15 23.52
C ALA A 292 -10.59 -4.61 23.05
N PHE A 293 -11.68 -5.35 22.88
CA PHE A 293 -11.63 -6.70 22.30
C PHE A 293 -11.14 -6.67 20.86
N ALA A 294 -11.70 -5.81 20.00
CA ALA A 294 -11.30 -5.71 18.59
C ALA A 294 -9.87 -5.18 18.43
N GLN A 295 -9.45 -4.22 19.26
CA GLN A 295 -8.09 -3.66 19.23
C GLN A 295 -7.01 -4.73 19.43
N ARG A 296 -7.30 -5.85 20.10
CA ARG A 296 -6.34 -6.98 20.22
C ARG A 296 -5.97 -7.57 18.86
N TYR A 297 -6.82 -7.40 17.88
CA TYR A 297 -6.65 -7.95 16.54
C TYR A 297 -6.36 -6.88 15.49
N ALA A 298 -6.25 -5.61 15.87
CA ALA A 298 -6.15 -4.48 14.96
C ALA A 298 -4.96 -4.59 13.97
N THR A 299 -3.82 -5.18 14.38
CA THR A 299 -2.69 -5.42 13.46
C THR A 299 -3.02 -6.41 12.34
N ARG A 300 -4.14 -7.17 12.45
CA ARG A 300 -4.61 -8.10 11.43
C ARG A 300 -5.45 -7.45 10.34
N ILE A 301 -5.70 -6.14 10.47
CA ILE A 301 -6.25 -5.30 9.38
C ILE A 301 -5.29 -5.34 8.19
N ASP A 302 -4.00 -5.06 8.43
CA ASP A 302 -2.99 -5.13 7.37
C ASP A 302 -2.79 -6.56 6.83
N THR A 303 -3.00 -7.58 7.65
CA THR A 303 -2.99 -8.99 7.19
C THR A 303 -4.10 -9.24 6.18
N TYR A 304 -5.30 -8.73 6.43
CA TYR A 304 -6.44 -8.84 5.49
C TYR A 304 -6.11 -8.15 4.16
N ALA A 305 -5.71 -6.89 4.20
CA ALA A 305 -5.34 -6.12 3.02
C ALA A 305 -4.17 -6.77 2.25
N PHE A 306 -3.18 -7.34 2.95
CA PHE A 306 -2.08 -8.06 2.32
C PHE A 306 -2.54 -9.35 1.63
N GLY A 307 -3.49 -10.07 2.22
CA GLY A 307 -4.12 -11.22 1.57
C GLY A 307 -4.77 -10.84 0.25
N LEU A 308 -5.56 -9.76 0.22
CA LEU A 308 -6.19 -9.23 -0.98
C LEU A 308 -5.15 -8.79 -2.03
N LEU A 309 -4.09 -8.12 -1.60
CA LEU A 309 -2.99 -7.72 -2.48
C LEU A 309 -2.33 -8.94 -3.15
N LEU A 310 -2.05 -10.00 -2.39
CA LEU A 310 -1.47 -11.23 -2.93
C LEU A 310 -2.38 -11.89 -3.96
N VAL A 311 -3.71 -11.94 -3.71
CA VAL A 311 -4.68 -12.43 -4.69
C VAL A 311 -4.65 -11.58 -5.95
N ALA A 312 -4.70 -10.25 -5.79
CA ALA A 312 -4.72 -9.30 -6.90
C ALA A 312 -3.49 -9.44 -7.81
N LEU A 313 -2.31 -9.59 -7.23
CA LEU A 313 -1.07 -9.75 -7.99
C LEU A 313 -0.95 -11.15 -8.60
N ALA A 314 -1.30 -12.20 -7.85
CA ALA A 314 -1.26 -13.58 -8.35
C ALA A 314 -2.22 -13.80 -9.51
N ALA A 315 -3.41 -13.20 -9.49
CA ALA A 315 -4.40 -13.27 -10.57
C ALA A 315 -3.90 -12.70 -11.91
N ARG A 316 -2.88 -11.85 -11.90
CA ARG A 316 -2.25 -11.28 -13.11
C ARG A 316 -1.27 -12.22 -13.78
N LEU A 317 -0.78 -13.25 -13.08
CA LEU A 317 0.20 -14.19 -13.61
C LEU A 317 -0.41 -15.10 -14.66
N SER A 318 0.33 -15.36 -15.77
CA SER A 318 -0.18 -16.21 -16.87
C SER A 318 -0.20 -17.69 -16.53
N GLN A 319 0.64 -18.13 -15.60
CA GLN A 319 0.81 -19.54 -15.19
C GLN A 319 0.38 -19.74 -13.72
N ALA A 320 -0.79 -19.25 -13.36
CA ALA A 320 -1.25 -19.26 -11.98
C ALA A 320 -1.87 -20.61 -11.54
N THR A 321 -1.10 -21.69 -11.57
CA THR A 321 -1.35 -22.81 -10.66
C THR A 321 -0.68 -22.50 -9.35
N ALA A 322 -1.44 -21.92 -8.42
CA ALA A 322 -0.92 -21.68 -7.08
C ALA A 322 -0.81 -23.02 -6.33
N PRO A 323 0.23 -23.22 -5.52
CA PRO A 323 0.27 -24.35 -4.63
C PRO A 323 -0.94 -24.34 -3.68
N GLU A 324 -1.49 -25.53 -3.36
CA GLU A 324 -2.64 -25.63 -2.44
C GLU A 324 -2.43 -24.86 -1.12
N GLY A 325 -1.21 -24.89 -0.59
CA GLY A 325 -0.86 -24.13 0.62
C GLY A 325 -0.98 -22.60 0.46
N PHE A 326 -0.88 -22.05 -0.76
CA PHE A 326 -1.11 -20.64 -1.02
C PHE A 326 -2.58 -20.29 -0.83
N TYR A 327 -3.48 -21.00 -1.49
CA TYR A 327 -4.92 -20.77 -1.38
C TYR A 327 -5.43 -20.86 0.05
N ARG A 328 -5.07 -21.93 0.75
CA ARG A 328 -5.45 -22.14 2.15
C ARG A 328 -4.96 -21.02 3.07
N PHE A 329 -3.73 -20.59 2.89
CA PHE A 329 -3.15 -19.55 3.76
C PHE A 329 -3.75 -18.18 3.49
N VAL A 330 -3.88 -17.82 2.21
CA VAL A 330 -4.48 -16.56 1.80
C VAL A 330 -5.97 -16.50 2.18
N GLY A 331 -6.72 -17.60 2.02
CA GLY A 331 -8.09 -17.69 2.51
C GLY A 331 -8.21 -17.37 4.02
N ARG A 332 -7.25 -17.82 4.83
CA ARG A 332 -7.19 -17.42 6.25
C ARG A 332 -6.87 -15.94 6.46
N MET A 333 -6.01 -15.36 5.60
CA MET A 333 -5.67 -13.93 5.70
C MET A 333 -6.88 -13.04 5.44
N ILE A 334 -7.74 -13.41 4.49
CA ILE A 334 -8.96 -12.66 4.12
C ILE A 334 -10.21 -13.12 4.88
N SER A 335 -10.07 -13.91 5.94
CA SER A 335 -11.17 -14.32 6.80
C SER A 335 -11.94 -13.10 7.34
N PRO A 336 -13.28 -13.11 7.37
CA PRO A 336 -14.06 -12.05 8.00
C PRO A 336 -13.86 -11.99 9.52
N ASP A 337 -13.48 -13.10 10.16
CA ASP A 337 -13.16 -13.13 11.59
C ASP A 337 -11.67 -12.81 11.83
N PRO A 338 -11.32 -11.66 12.44
CA PRO A 338 -9.94 -11.30 12.71
C PRO A 338 -9.23 -12.26 13.66
N ARG A 339 -9.95 -13.06 14.44
CA ARG A 339 -9.36 -14.08 15.35
C ARG A 339 -8.77 -15.26 14.57
N VAL A 340 -9.32 -15.56 13.39
CA VAL A 340 -8.87 -16.63 12.49
C VAL A 340 -7.67 -16.18 11.64
N ARG A 341 -7.57 -14.90 11.32
CA ARG A 341 -6.48 -14.37 10.51
C ARG A 341 -5.13 -14.61 11.17
N PRO A 342 -4.09 -15.03 10.43
CA PRO A 342 -2.75 -15.13 10.97
C PRO A 342 -2.22 -13.76 11.41
N SER A 343 -1.39 -13.74 12.44
CA SER A 343 -0.68 -12.52 12.82
C SER A 343 0.35 -12.12 11.74
N PRO A 344 0.74 -10.83 11.65
CA PRO A 344 1.79 -10.40 10.71
C PRO A 344 3.09 -11.22 10.82
N ALA A 345 3.49 -11.63 12.03
CA ALA A 345 4.64 -12.51 12.23
C ALA A 345 4.43 -13.91 11.62
N ALA A 346 3.24 -14.50 11.76
CA ALA A 346 2.91 -15.77 11.13
C ALA A 346 2.87 -15.67 9.59
N VAL A 347 2.38 -14.54 9.07
CA VAL A 347 2.41 -14.23 7.62
C VAL A 347 3.85 -14.15 7.14
N CYS A 348 4.70 -13.39 7.81
CA CYS A 348 6.11 -13.26 7.46
C CYS A 348 6.81 -14.62 7.43
N LYS A 349 6.64 -15.44 8.47
CA LYS A 349 7.20 -16.80 8.54
C LYS A 349 6.74 -17.66 7.36
N TRP A 350 5.46 -17.63 7.04
CA TRP A 350 4.91 -18.40 5.92
C TRP A 350 5.44 -17.94 4.57
N ILE A 351 5.49 -16.61 4.30
CA ILE A 351 6.04 -16.03 3.06
C ILE A 351 7.48 -16.50 2.86
N VAL A 352 8.32 -16.37 3.90
CA VAL A 352 9.74 -16.79 3.83
C VAL A 352 9.87 -18.28 3.52
N ALA A 353 9.10 -19.12 4.20
CA ALA A 353 9.13 -20.58 3.98
C ALA A 353 8.62 -20.97 2.58
N SER A 354 7.59 -20.29 2.07
CA SER A 354 7.04 -20.55 0.74
C SER A 354 7.98 -20.07 -0.37
N ALA A 355 8.64 -18.95 -0.19
CA ALA A 355 9.63 -18.40 -1.11
C ALA A 355 10.90 -19.28 -1.22
N ALA A 356 11.27 -19.97 -0.14
CA ALA A 356 12.43 -20.88 -0.14
C ALA A 356 12.24 -22.11 -1.04
N LYS A 357 10.99 -22.49 -1.34
CA LYS A 357 10.65 -23.62 -2.22
C LYS A 357 10.79 -23.28 -3.71
N ALA A 358 10.97 -22.00 -4.07
CA ALA A 358 11.17 -21.60 -5.44
C ALA A 358 12.61 -21.94 -5.91
N PRO A 359 12.79 -22.45 -7.13
CA PRO A 359 14.12 -22.60 -7.69
C PRO A 359 14.83 -21.23 -7.69
N ARG A 360 16.13 -21.22 -7.37
CA ARG A 360 16.93 -20.01 -7.51
C ARG A 360 17.11 -19.75 -9.00
N GLN A 361 16.50 -18.69 -9.52
CA GLN A 361 16.82 -18.25 -10.87
C GLN A 361 18.29 -17.82 -10.93
N ALA A 362 18.98 -18.26 -11.99
CA ALA A 362 20.27 -17.66 -12.32
C ALA A 362 20.08 -16.14 -12.53
N PRO A 363 21.03 -15.30 -12.10
CA PRO A 363 20.96 -13.88 -12.36
C PRO A 363 20.77 -13.65 -13.86
N PRO A 364 19.92 -12.67 -14.26
CA PRO A 364 19.76 -12.34 -15.66
C PRO A 364 21.13 -12.03 -16.25
N PRO A 365 21.44 -12.45 -17.49
CA PRO A 365 22.68 -12.12 -18.15
C PRO A 365 22.85 -10.61 -18.14
N PRO A 366 24.08 -10.09 -17.95
CA PRO A 366 24.35 -8.67 -17.97
C PRO A 366 23.79 -8.08 -19.27
N PRO A 367 23.24 -6.86 -19.26
CA PRO A 367 22.72 -6.22 -20.46
C PRO A 367 23.81 -6.27 -21.53
N SER A 368 23.47 -6.83 -22.69
CA SER A 368 24.40 -6.88 -23.83
C SER A 368 24.80 -5.44 -24.14
N ASN A 369 26.09 -5.15 -23.98
CA ASN A 369 26.67 -3.86 -24.33
C ASN A 369 26.20 -3.50 -25.75
N PRO A 370 25.58 -2.32 -25.97
CA PRO A 370 25.25 -1.90 -27.32
C PRO A 370 26.56 -1.88 -28.11
N ARG A 371 26.63 -2.72 -29.14
CA ARG A 371 27.79 -2.77 -30.02
C ARG A 371 28.09 -1.34 -30.46
N ARG A 372 29.29 -0.85 -30.13
CA ARG A 372 29.78 0.43 -30.67
C ARG A 372 29.63 0.39 -32.19
N PRO A 373 29.05 1.42 -32.80
CA PRO A 373 28.95 1.49 -34.25
C PRO A 373 30.39 1.37 -34.80
N ARG A 374 30.61 0.41 -35.69
CA ARG A 374 31.89 0.30 -36.44
C ARG A 374 32.03 1.58 -37.24
N HIS A 375 33.03 2.38 -36.91
CA HIS A 375 33.43 3.53 -37.74
C HIS A 375 33.65 3.02 -39.18
N ALA A 376 32.82 3.46 -40.09
CA ALA A 376 33.04 3.26 -41.53
C ALA A 376 34.35 4.01 -41.87
N LYS A 377 35.30 3.24 -42.38
CA LYS A 377 36.53 3.81 -42.92
C LYS A 377 36.16 4.75 -44.06
N GLN A 378 36.25 6.05 -43.90
CA GLN A 378 36.21 7.02 -44.99
C GLN A 378 37.40 6.71 -45.93
N LYS A 379 37.09 6.26 -47.15
CA LYS A 379 38.02 6.28 -48.25
C LYS A 379 38.28 7.77 -48.58
N ARG A 380 39.50 8.22 -48.44
CA ARG A 380 39.94 9.48 -49.02
C ARG A 380 40.18 9.31 -50.51
N PRO A 381 39.89 10.36 -51.31
CA PRO A 381 40.10 10.37 -52.77
C PRO A 381 41.60 10.31 -53.15
#